data_184c341beff22121fa47a5743037eb6e
#
_entry.id   184c341beff22121fa47a5743037eb6e
#
_cell.length_a   1.000
_cell.length_b   1.000
_cell.length_c   1.000
_cell.angle_alpha   90.00
_cell.angle_beta   90.00
_cell.angle_gamma   90.00
#
_symmetry.space_group_name_H-M   'P 1'
#
loop_
_entity.id
_entity.type
_entity.pdbx_description
1 polymer ?
#
loop_
_entity_poly.entity_id
_entity_poly.type
_entity_poly.pdbx_seq_one_letter_code
_entity_poly.pdbx_strand_id
1 'polypeptide(L)'
;HCITMPCFGTTDRTYQNACKLSQCLGATLSEINIKEAVNIHFRDIAHDPSVHDVTYENSQARERTQILMDSANQDGSILVGTGDLSELALGWATYNGDHMSMYGVNASVPKTLVRHLVRYYADTCKDEKLTEVLLDILDTPVSPELLPPKDGKIAQKTEDLVGPYELHDFYLYY
;
A
#
# COMPACT_ATOMS: atom_id res chain seq x y z
N HIS A 1 2.22 -5.79 14.97
CA HIS A 1 0.82 -5.42 14.79
C HIS A 1 0.65 -4.86 13.37
N CYS A 2 -0.34 -5.35 12.62
CA CYS A 2 -0.74 -4.86 11.32
C CYS A 2 -2.12 -4.21 11.42
N ILE A 3 -2.33 -3.13 10.64
CA ILE A 3 -3.63 -2.46 10.56
C ILE A 3 -4.05 -2.42 9.09
N THR A 4 -5.19 -3.02 8.76
CA THR A 4 -5.81 -2.89 7.44
C THR A 4 -6.87 -1.79 7.47
N MET A 5 -6.84 -0.92 6.47
CA MET A 5 -7.70 0.27 6.42
C MET A 5 -8.42 0.33 5.07
N PRO A 6 -9.48 -0.47 4.87
CA PRO A 6 -10.24 -0.44 3.63
C PRO A 6 -10.87 0.93 3.39
N CYS A 7 -10.79 1.39 2.14
CA CYS A 7 -11.40 2.61 1.65
C CYS A 7 -12.04 2.40 0.27
N PHE A 8 -12.26 3.46 -0.48
CA PHE A 8 -13.02 3.42 -1.73
C PHE A 8 -12.36 2.59 -2.84
N GLY A 9 -11.01 2.56 -2.89
CA GLY A 9 -10.25 1.87 -3.92
C GLY A 9 -9.81 0.44 -3.56
N THR A 10 -10.00 0.01 -2.31
CA THR A 10 -9.55 -1.31 -1.85
C THR A 10 -10.36 -2.41 -2.52
N THR A 11 -9.68 -3.30 -3.25
CA THR A 11 -10.33 -4.47 -3.87
C THR A 11 -10.47 -5.63 -2.89
N ASP A 12 -11.44 -6.52 -3.13
CA ASP A 12 -11.63 -7.71 -2.29
C ASP A 12 -10.38 -8.60 -2.29
N ARG A 13 -9.69 -8.73 -3.44
CA ARG A 13 -8.46 -9.52 -3.57
C ARG A 13 -7.36 -8.98 -2.66
N THR A 14 -7.08 -7.68 -2.72
CA THR A 14 -6.05 -7.04 -1.89
C THR A 14 -6.38 -7.13 -0.41
N TYR A 15 -7.65 -6.90 -0.04
CA TYR A 15 -8.11 -7.06 1.34
C TYR A 15 -7.90 -8.48 1.86
N GLN A 16 -8.33 -9.50 1.09
CA GLN A 16 -8.16 -10.90 1.48
C GLN A 16 -6.68 -11.29 1.59
N ASN A 17 -5.84 -10.82 0.68
CA ASN A 17 -4.40 -11.07 0.73
C ASN A 17 -3.74 -10.44 1.97
N ALA A 18 -4.10 -9.22 2.33
CA ALA A 18 -3.61 -8.56 3.54
C ALA A 18 -3.99 -9.36 4.81
N CYS A 19 -5.24 -9.81 4.90
CA CYS A 19 -5.71 -10.62 6.02
C CYS A 19 -4.99 -11.98 6.11
N LYS A 20 -4.92 -12.71 5.00
CA LYS A 20 -4.27 -14.03 4.94
C LYS A 20 -2.78 -13.93 5.23
N LEU A 21 -2.08 -12.97 4.63
CA LEU A 21 -0.65 -12.74 4.86
C LEU A 21 -0.36 -12.48 6.34
N SER A 22 -1.12 -11.57 6.96
CA SER A 22 -0.97 -11.26 8.38
C SER A 22 -1.16 -12.49 9.27
N GLN A 23 -2.15 -13.33 8.96
CA GLN A 23 -2.40 -14.59 9.67
C GLN A 23 -1.28 -15.60 9.50
N CYS A 24 -0.80 -15.80 8.25
CA CYS A 24 0.30 -16.74 7.97
C CYS A 24 1.60 -16.32 8.67
N LEU A 25 1.84 -15.03 8.80
CA LEU A 25 3.01 -14.48 9.50
C LEU A 25 2.83 -14.39 11.02
N GLY A 26 1.69 -14.80 11.56
CA GLY A 26 1.39 -14.73 12.99
C GLY A 26 1.29 -13.31 13.54
N ALA A 27 1.06 -12.32 12.67
CA ALA A 27 0.90 -10.94 13.09
C ALA A 27 -0.50 -10.68 13.67
N THR A 28 -0.57 -9.82 14.69
CA THR A 28 -1.85 -9.30 15.16
C THR A 28 -2.41 -8.36 14.09
N LEU A 29 -3.65 -8.55 13.68
CA LEU A 29 -4.32 -7.74 12.67
C LEU A 29 -5.52 -7.00 13.28
N SER A 30 -5.60 -5.71 13.04
CA SER A 30 -6.79 -4.88 13.31
C SER A 30 -7.30 -4.30 11.99
N GLU A 31 -8.61 -4.06 11.94
CA GLU A 31 -9.26 -3.38 10.82
C GLU A 31 -9.83 -2.05 11.26
N ILE A 32 -9.55 -0.99 10.52
CA ILE A 32 -10.12 0.34 10.71
C ILE A 32 -10.70 0.82 9.37
N ASN A 33 -12.02 0.90 9.27
CA ASN A 33 -12.67 1.42 8.08
C ASN A 33 -12.60 2.95 8.09
N ILE A 34 -11.87 3.53 7.14
CA ILE A 34 -11.62 4.98 7.08
C ILE A 34 -12.61 5.74 6.19
N LYS A 35 -13.58 5.08 5.57
CA LYS A 35 -14.51 5.73 4.62
C LYS A 35 -15.27 6.90 5.22
N GLU A 36 -15.73 6.76 6.47
CA GLU A 36 -16.47 7.82 7.14
C GLU A 36 -15.58 9.04 7.43
N ALA A 37 -14.39 8.82 7.96
CA ALA A 37 -13.42 9.89 8.24
C ALA A 37 -13.06 10.66 6.96
N VAL A 38 -12.77 9.96 5.86
CA VAL A 38 -12.49 10.58 4.56
C VAL A 38 -13.70 11.36 4.03
N ASN A 39 -14.92 10.85 4.17
CA ASN A 39 -16.14 11.57 3.77
C ASN A 39 -16.36 12.85 4.62
N ILE A 40 -16.07 12.80 5.90
CA ILE A 40 -16.11 13.99 6.77
C ILE A 40 -15.09 15.02 6.28
N HIS A 41 -13.86 14.58 6.01
CA HIS A 41 -12.80 15.44 5.48
C HIS A 41 -13.20 16.09 4.13
N PHE A 42 -13.76 15.33 3.18
CA PHE A 42 -14.26 15.89 1.93
C PHE A 42 -15.30 16.98 2.15
N ARG A 43 -16.26 16.77 3.05
CA ARG A 43 -17.26 17.77 3.41
C ARG A 43 -16.62 19.03 4.00
N ASP A 44 -15.63 18.89 4.89
CA ASP A 44 -14.98 20.00 5.57
C ASP A 44 -14.17 20.88 4.62
N ILE A 45 -13.57 20.28 3.57
CA ILE A 45 -12.85 21.03 2.52
C ILE A 45 -13.74 21.39 1.30
N ALA A 46 -15.03 21.10 1.37
CA ALA A 46 -15.99 21.30 0.28
C ALA A 46 -15.60 20.58 -1.04
N HIS A 47 -14.97 19.41 -0.96
CA HIS A 47 -14.65 18.57 -2.11
C HIS A 47 -15.86 17.68 -2.47
N ASP A 48 -16.21 17.62 -3.75
CA ASP A 48 -17.23 16.72 -4.25
C ASP A 48 -16.70 15.28 -4.35
N PRO A 49 -17.23 14.31 -3.57
CA PRO A 49 -16.76 12.92 -3.59
C PRO A 49 -16.93 12.21 -4.93
N SER A 50 -17.71 12.75 -5.86
CA SER A 50 -17.84 12.19 -7.22
C SER A 50 -16.67 12.56 -8.13
N VAL A 51 -15.86 13.55 -7.75
CA VAL A 51 -14.67 13.99 -8.48
C VAL A 51 -13.46 13.19 -7.99
N HIS A 52 -13.03 12.20 -8.78
CA HIS A 52 -11.92 11.31 -8.47
C HIS A 52 -10.59 11.90 -8.95
N ASP A 53 -10.19 12.99 -8.35
CA ASP A 53 -8.94 13.71 -8.62
C ASP A 53 -7.84 13.40 -7.60
N VAL A 54 -6.72 14.11 -7.69
CA VAL A 54 -5.60 13.97 -6.76
C VAL A 54 -5.98 14.27 -5.31
N THR A 55 -6.98 15.13 -5.07
CA THR A 55 -7.49 15.42 -3.72
C THR A 55 -8.19 14.21 -3.15
N TYR A 56 -9.03 13.56 -3.96
CA TYR A 56 -9.72 12.33 -3.60
C TYR A 56 -8.75 11.20 -3.22
N GLU A 57 -7.69 11.00 -4.01
CA GLU A 57 -6.67 9.99 -3.75
C GLU A 57 -5.84 10.32 -2.50
N ASN A 58 -5.28 11.52 -2.45
CA ASN A 58 -4.35 11.94 -1.39
C ASN A 58 -5.01 12.00 -0.01
N SER A 59 -6.29 12.35 0.07
CA SER A 59 -7.01 12.37 1.34
C SER A 59 -7.07 10.99 1.99
N GLN A 60 -7.30 9.93 1.20
CA GLN A 60 -7.31 8.56 1.70
C GLN A 60 -5.91 8.11 2.19
N ALA A 61 -4.86 8.44 1.45
CA ALA A 61 -3.49 8.09 1.84
C ALA A 61 -3.06 8.80 3.12
N ARG A 62 -3.40 10.07 3.28
CA ARG A 62 -3.08 10.85 4.49
C ARG A 62 -3.86 10.37 5.71
N GLU A 63 -5.12 10.01 5.56
CA GLU A 63 -5.93 9.45 6.64
C GLU A 63 -5.32 8.17 7.20
N ARG A 64 -4.86 7.26 6.32
CA ARG A 64 -4.14 6.05 6.75
C ARG A 64 -2.88 6.38 7.54
N THR A 65 -2.10 7.32 7.07
CA THR A 65 -0.86 7.72 7.73
C THR A 65 -1.12 8.34 9.10
N GLN A 66 -2.12 9.22 9.21
CA GLN A 66 -2.50 9.83 10.48
C GLN A 66 -2.86 8.76 11.52
N ILE A 67 -3.75 7.83 11.17
CA ILE A 67 -4.16 6.74 12.06
C ILE A 67 -2.96 5.89 12.50
N LEU A 68 -2.08 5.53 11.58
CA LEU A 68 -0.90 4.71 11.89
C LEU A 68 0.07 5.42 12.84
N MET A 69 0.33 6.71 12.61
CA MET A 69 1.20 7.51 13.46
C MET A 69 0.63 7.69 14.87
N ASP A 70 -0.67 7.98 14.97
CA ASP A 70 -1.34 8.17 16.25
C ASP A 70 -1.47 6.84 17.02
N SER A 71 -1.74 5.74 16.33
CA SER A 71 -1.72 4.39 16.94
C SER A 71 -0.33 4.03 17.48
N ALA A 72 0.73 4.32 16.73
CA ALA A 72 2.10 4.10 17.19
C ALA A 72 2.43 4.94 18.42
N ASN A 73 1.98 6.20 18.47
CA ASN A 73 2.13 7.04 19.65
C ASN A 73 1.38 6.48 20.87
N GLN A 74 0.14 6.02 20.67
CA GLN A 74 -0.69 5.45 21.72
C GLN A 74 -0.08 4.19 22.32
N ASP A 75 0.48 3.33 21.48
CA ASP A 75 1.06 2.05 21.88
C ASP A 75 2.52 2.15 22.34
N GLY A 76 3.16 3.32 22.21
CA GLY A 76 4.58 3.50 22.47
C GLY A 76 5.46 2.69 21.52
N SER A 77 5.01 2.49 20.28
CA SER A 77 5.67 1.71 19.23
C SER A 77 6.22 2.59 18.12
N ILE A 78 6.83 1.99 17.09
CA ILE A 78 7.27 2.69 15.89
C ILE A 78 6.47 2.21 14.67
N LEU A 79 6.18 3.14 13.76
CA LEU A 79 5.60 2.83 12.48
C LEU A 79 6.70 2.41 11.48
N VAL A 80 6.61 1.18 10.99
CA VAL A 80 7.46 0.67 9.90
C VAL A 80 6.79 0.97 8.56
N GLY A 81 7.48 1.74 7.73
CA GLY A 81 7.02 2.10 6.39
C GLY A 81 7.31 1.00 5.36
N THR A 82 6.46 0.93 4.36
CA THR A 82 6.53 -0.06 3.28
C THR A 82 6.97 0.51 1.93
N GLY A 83 7.14 1.84 1.83
CA GLY A 83 7.68 2.50 0.63
C GLY A 83 9.08 2.01 0.29
N ASP A 84 9.41 1.96 -0.99
CA ASP A 84 10.68 1.48 -1.51
C ASP A 84 11.50 2.56 -2.22
N LEU A 85 12.73 2.21 -2.62
CA LEU A 85 13.64 3.16 -3.29
C LEU A 85 13.06 3.68 -4.62
N SER A 86 12.38 2.83 -5.39
CA SER A 86 11.83 3.21 -6.70
C SER A 86 10.74 4.28 -6.56
N GLU A 87 9.85 4.12 -5.58
CA GLU A 87 8.81 5.10 -5.26
C GLU A 87 9.42 6.43 -4.80
N LEU A 88 10.44 6.38 -3.95
CA LEU A 88 11.15 7.57 -3.48
C LEU A 88 11.86 8.30 -4.63
N ALA A 89 12.51 7.56 -5.52
CA ALA A 89 13.24 8.13 -6.66
C ALA A 89 12.31 8.78 -7.69
N LEU A 90 11.14 8.20 -7.93
CA LEU A 90 10.12 8.73 -8.82
C LEU A 90 9.27 9.85 -8.19
N GLY A 91 9.30 9.99 -6.87
CA GLY A 91 8.35 10.84 -6.14
C GLY A 91 6.90 10.31 -6.24
N TRP A 92 6.74 9.02 -6.53
CA TRP A 92 5.43 8.39 -6.69
C TRP A 92 4.86 8.00 -5.34
N ALA A 93 4.43 8.98 -4.59
CA ALA A 93 3.81 8.84 -3.28
C ALA A 93 3.00 10.10 -2.95
N THR A 94 1.99 9.96 -2.10
CA THR A 94 1.28 11.11 -1.54
C THR A 94 2.16 11.82 -0.52
N TYR A 95 2.46 13.11 -0.74
CA TYR A 95 3.18 13.93 0.23
C TYR A 95 2.43 13.97 1.58
N ASN A 96 3.14 13.74 2.68
CA ASN A 96 2.57 13.55 4.01
C ASN A 96 1.57 12.40 4.10
N GLY A 97 1.73 11.38 3.27
CA GLY A 97 0.88 10.18 3.21
C GLY A 97 1.70 8.91 3.28
N ASP A 98 1.51 8.04 2.31
CA ASP A 98 2.03 6.67 2.25
C ASP A 98 3.56 6.52 2.31
N HIS A 99 4.34 7.55 1.99
CA HIS A 99 5.80 7.54 2.16
C HIS A 99 6.26 7.89 3.59
N MET A 100 5.36 8.36 4.44
CA MET A 100 5.70 8.77 5.81
C MET A 100 5.74 7.57 6.74
N SER A 101 6.85 7.44 7.45
CA SER A 101 7.03 6.42 8.48
C SER A 101 8.12 6.85 9.47
N MET A 102 8.17 6.18 10.63
CA MET A 102 9.25 6.38 11.58
C MET A 102 10.51 5.58 11.19
N TYR A 103 10.34 4.49 10.42
CA TYR A 103 11.42 3.68 9.88
C TYR A 103 11.06 3.11 8.51
N GLY A 104 11.79 3.52 7.48
CA GLY A 104 11.61 3.05 6.09
C GLY A 104 12.49 1.82 5.81
N VAL A 105 11.98 0.62 6.03
CA VAL A 105 12.76 -0.63 5.91
C VAL A 105 13.27 -0.88 4.49
N ASN A 106 12.52 -0.46 3.47
CA ASN A 106 12.85 -0.65 2.05
C ASN A 106 13.39 0.63 1.38
N ALA A 107 13.76 1.67 2.13
CA ALA A 107 14.18 2.96 1.56
C ALA A 107 15.39 2.87 0.62
N SER A 108 16.19 1.82 0.71
CA SER A 108 17.33 1.56 -0.18
C SER A 108 17.16 0.32 -1.07
N VAL A 109 15.96 -0.26 -1.12
CA VAL A 109 15.66 -1.48 -1.87
C VAL A 109 14.72 -1.13 -3.01
N PRO A 110 15.11 -1.30 -4.29
CA PRO A 110 14.24 -1.01 -5.42
C PRO A 110 13.09 -2.02 -5.52
N LYS A 111 11.97 -1.61 -6.13
CA LYS A 111 10.73 -2.40 -6.21
C LYS A 111 10.94 -3.77 -6.87
N THR A 112 11.74 -3.85 -7.91
CA THR A 112 12.05 -5.12 -8.59
C THR A 112 12.79 -6.09 -7.66
N LEU A 113 13.70 -5.57 -6.81
CA LEU A 113 14.39 -6.39 -5.82
C LEU A 113 13.44 -6.83 -4.70
N VAL A 114 12.53 -5.96 -4.24
CA VAL A 114 11.47 -6.35 -3.29
C VAL A 114 10.66 -7.51 -3.85
N ARG A 115 10.21 -7.42 -5.10
CA ARG A 115 9.47 -8.50 -5.78
C ARG A 115 10.28 -9.79 -5.87
N HIS A 116 11.58 -9.67 -6.19
CA HIS A 116 12.47 -10.82 -6.25
C HIS A 116 12.65 -11.49 -4.88
N LEU A 117 12.82 -10.71 -3.81
CA LEU A 117 12.94 -11.24 -2.44
C LEU A 117 11.66 -11.95 -1.98
N VAL A 118 10.49 -11.37 -2.29
CA VAL A 118 9.20 -12.01 -1.99
C VAL A 118 9.05 -13.33 -2.77
N ARG A 119 9.46 -13.35 -4.05
CA ARG A 119 9.46 -14.56 -4.86
C ARG A 119 10.40 -15.63 -4.31
N TYR A 120 11.62 -15.24 -3.97
CA TYR A 120 12.59 -16.15 -3.36
C TYR A 120 12.06 -16.76 -2.06
N TYR A 121 11.41 -15.93 -1.24
CA TYR A 121 10.81 -16.42 0.01
C TYR A 121 9.65 -17.39 -0.27
N ALA A 122 8.78 -17.09 -1.21
CA ALA A 122 7.69 -17.99 -1.63
C ALA A 122 8.22 -19.34 -2.14
N ASP A 123 9.31 -19.34 -2.92
CA ASP A 123 9.90 -20.55 -3.49
C ASP A 123 10.65 -21.41 -2.44
N THR A 124 11.06 -20.83 -1.32
CA THR A 124 11.88 -21.49 -0.30
C THR A 124 11.16 -21.79 1.02
N CYS A 125 10.05 -21.12 1.30
CA CYS A 125 9.29 -21.37 2.51
C CYS A 125 8.57 -22.74 2.45
N LYS A 126 8.35 -23.34 3.65
CA LYS A 126 7.71 -24.66 3.76
C LYS A 126 6.19 -24.57 4.02
N ASP A 127 5.66 -23.37 4.16
CA ASP A 127 4.24 -23.13 4.39
C ASP A 127 3.54 -22.90 3.05
N GLU A 128 2.76 -23.91 2.61
CA GLU A 128 2.04 -23.87 1.35
C GLU A 128 1.01 -22.72 1.28
N LYS A 129 0.34 -22.41 2.41
CA LYS A 129 -0.64 -21.31 2.45
C LYS A 129 0.04 -19.96 2.29
N LEU A 130 1.18 -19.76 2.96
CA LEU A 130 1.96 -18.55 2.81
C LEU A 130 2.49 -18.41 1.39
N THR A 131 3.00 -19.51 0.80
CA THR A 131 3.45 -19.53 -0.61
C THR A 131 2.34 -19.08 -1.56
N GLU A 132 1.13 -19.66 -1.43
CA GLU A 132 -0.03 -19.30 -2.26
C GLU A 132 -0.35 -17.80 -2.17
N VAL A 133 -0.41 -17.25 -0.96
CA VAL A 133 -0.70 -15.83 -0.74
C VAL A 133 0.39 -14.93 -1.34
N LEU A 134 1.65 -15.26 -1.14
CA LEU A 134 2.77 -14.48 -1.69
C LEU A 134 2.78 -14.46 -3.22
N LEU A 135 2.50 -15.61 -3.85
CA LEU A 135 2.40 -15.69 -5.32
C LEU A 135 1.19 -14.91 -5.84
N ASP A 136 0.05 -14.93 -5.15
CA ASP A 136 -1.12 -14.14 -5.54
C ASP A 136 -0.86 -12.63 -5.40
N ILE A 137 -0.12 -12.21 -4.38
CA ILE A 137 0.33 -10.81 -4.22
C ILE A 137 1.25 -10.40 -5.37
N LEU A 138 2.21 -11.25 -5.76
CA LEU A 138 3.12 -10.97 -6.87
C LEU A 138 2.42 -10.90 -8.23
N ASP A 139 1.32 -11.64 -8.41
CA ASP A 139 0.48 -11.62 -9.60
C ASP A 139 -0.50 -10.43 -9.63
N THR A 140 -0.64 -9.71 -8.52
CA THR A 140 -1.48 -8.51 -8.44
C THR A 140 -0.75 -7.32 -9.09
N PRO A 141 -1.37 -6.60 -10.04
CA PRO A 141 -0.77 -5.40 -10.62
C PRO A 141 -0.47 -4.34 -9.56
N VAL A 142 0.66 -3.64 -9.70
CA VAL A 142 1.01 -2.54 -8.81
C VAL A 142 0.04 -1.39 -9.03
N SER A 143 -0.63 -0.97 -7.97
CA SER A 143 -1.62 0.11 -7.99
C SER A 143 -1.70 0.79 -6.61
N PRO A 144 -1.94 2.10 -6.56
CA PRO A 144 -2.21 2.79 -5.30
C PRO A 144 -3.56 2.40 -4.68
N GLU A 145 -4.47 1.79 -5.45
CA GLU A 145 -5.82 1.38 -5.01
C GLU A 145 -6.60 2.48 -4.26
N LEU A 146 -6.52 3.70 -4.75
CA LEU A 146 -7.21 4.87 -4.20
C LEU A 146 -8.47 5.24 -5.00
N LEU A 147 -8.54 4.83 -6.27
CA LEU A 147 -9.72 5.01 -7.12
C LEU A 147 -10.67 3.83 -7.01
N PRO A 148 -12.00 4.06 -7.03
CA PRO A 148 -12.97 2.98 -7.01
C PRO A 148 -12.71 1.95 -8.12
N PRO A 149 -12.79 0.64 -7.81
CA PRO A 149 -12.55 -0.39 -8.81
C PRO A 149 -13.60 -0.31 -9.94
N LYS A 150 -13.18 -0.60 -11.16
CA LYS A 150 -14.06 -0.76 -12.31
C LYS A 150 -14.33 -2.24 -12.53
N ASP A 151 -15.59 -2.64 -12.48
CA ASP A 151 -16.02 -4.05 -12.63
C ASP A 151 -15.26 -5.01 -11.68
N GLY A 152 -15.01 -4.57 -10.45
CA GLY A 152 -14.27 -5.35 -9.44
C GLY A 152 -12.76 -5.48 -9.71
N LYS A 153 -12.24 -4.77 -10.72
CA LYS A 153 -10.81 -4.77 -11.06
C LYS A 153 -10.14 -3.45 -10.71
N ILE A 154 -8.84 -3.50 -10.49
CA ILE A 154 -7.99 -2.34 -10.28
C ILE A 154 -8.20 -1.33 -11.42
N ALA A 155 -8.59 -0.09 -11.06
CA ALA A 155 -8.91 0.96 -12.02
C ALA A 155 -7.66 1.64 -12.61
N GLN A 156 -6.54 1.62 -11.87
CA GLN A 156 -5.31 2.34 -12.23
C GLN A 156 -4.10 1.44 -11.98
N LYS A 157 -3.29 1.23 -12.99
CA LYS A 157 -1.99 0.57 -12.85
C LYS A 157 -0.89 1.63 -12.80
N THR A 158 -0.01 1.54 -11.81
CA THR A 158 1.09 2.50 -11.64
C THR A 158 1.99 2.55 -12.86
N GLU A 159 2.38 1.41 -13.42
CA GLU A 159 3.28 1.32 -14.56
C GLU A 159 2.71 1.91 -15.87
N ASP A 160 1.39 2.02 -16.00
CA ASP A 160 0.77 2.72 -17.15
C ASP A 160 1.01 4.24 -17.09
N LEU A 161 1.33 4.77 -15.91
CA LEU A 161 1.55 6.20 -15.68
C LEU A 161 3.03 6.57 -15.61
N VAL A 162 3.83 5.79 -14.87
CA VAL A 162 5.24 6.10 -14.61
C VAL A 162 6.20 5.27 -15.49
N GLY A 163 5.71 4.27 -16.20
CA GLY A 163 6.52 3.30 -16.93
C GLY A 163 6.94 2.09 -16.10
N PRO A 164 7.58 1.08 -16.71
CA PRO A 164 7.94 -0.16 -16.04
C PRO A 164 9.04 0.04 -15.00
N TYR A 165 8.85 -0.54 -13.82
CA TYR A 165 9.82 -0.45 -12.73
C TYR A 165 11.17 -1.08 -13.06
N GLU A 166 11.21 -2.11 -13.91
CA GLU A 166 12.46 -2.72 -14.39
C GLU A 166 13.37 -1.69 -15.06
N LEU A 167 12.79 -0.75 -15.82
CA LEU A 167 13.57 0.31 -16.47
C LEU A 167 14.07 1.33 -15.47
N HIS A 168 13.22 1.77 -14.54
CA HIS A 168 13.61 2.74 -13.51
C HIS A 168 14.69 2.18 -12.60
N ASP A 169 14.52 0.95 -12.13
CA ASP A 169 15.45 0.29 -11.23
C ASP A 169 16.81 0.00 -11.89
N PHE A 170 16.80 -0.27 -13.20
CA PHE A 170 18.04 -0.34 -13.98
C PHE A 170 18.83 0.97 -13.89
N TYR A 171 18.20 2.12 -14.11
CA TYR A 171 18.86 3.42 -14.01
C TYR A 171 19.21 3.83 -12.59
N LEU A 172 18.57 3.30 -11.58
CA LEU A 172 18.95 3.51 -10.18
C LEU A 172 20.22 2.73 -9.78
N TYR A 173 20.50 1.64 -10.50
CA TYR A 173 21.69 0.82 -10.25
C TYR A 173 22.95 1.35 -10.93
N TYR A 174 22.85 1.95 -12.12
CA TYR A 174 23.94 2.49 -12.94
C TYR A 174 24.02 4.02 -12.87
#